data_1c7aaa2526a0d3929d23ff502e2c6ad5
#
_entry.id   1c7aaa2526a0d3929d23ff502e2c6ad5
#
_cell.length_a   1.000
_cell.length_b   1.000
_cell.length_c   1.000
_cell.angle_alpha   90.00
_cell.angle_beta   90.00
_cell.angle_gamma   90.00
#
_symmetry.space_group_name_H-M   'P 1'
#
loop_
_entity.id
_entity.type
_entity.pdbx_description
1 polymer ?
#
loop_
_entity_poly.entity_id
_entity_poly.type
_entity_poly.pdbx_seq_one_letter_code
_entity_poly.pdbx_strand_id
1 'polypeptide(L)'
;MKKNTQFVTLLFISLLISSTGFSQKKTDMKLEKKLQVLIDSFHGTAGVYVLNLKTGKEVAINADTIFPTASIIKIPILVGIFNKIDSGEFTYHQPLIYLDSMAHGGSGLMQYFKDSTRIELNTAITLMISHSDNTAARWCEKLAGGGVAINAWLADHGFQSTRLNSRTPNREQAAEKFGWGQTTPREMANLMVMIREGKAVSAAASERMYRDLTHIFWDEYALSQIPPYVQAASKQGMVDASRSEGVLVNAPHGDYVFYIATKNNKDQRWVPDNEAWQLARNVSSLLWNYFEPHYGWKPATGVEKYRY
;
A
#
# COMPACT_ATOMS: atom_id res chain seq x y z
N MET A 1 -2.64 -79.36 -27.06
CA MET A 1 -2.39 -78.02 -27.58
C MET A 1 -3.28 -77.02 -26.84
N LYS A 2 -2.76 -76.32 -25.84
CA LYS A 2 -3.49 -75.30 -25.06
C LYS A 2 -3.03 -73.93 -25.57
N LYS A 3 -3.95 -73.12 -26.14
CA LYS A 3 -3.70 -71.76 -26.57
C LYS A 3 -3.82 -70.84 -25.33
N ASN A 4 -2.73 -70.18 -24.95
CA ASN A 4 -2.73 -69.13 -23.98
C ASN A 4 -3.12 -67.80 -24.66
N THR A 5 -4.23 -67.21 -24.24
CA THR A 5 -4.67 -65.87 -24.67
C THR A 5 -4.21 -64.90 -23.55
N GLN A 6 -3.21 -64.07 -23.85
CA GLN A 6 -2.80 -62.98 -22.98
C GLN A 6 -3.75 -61.79 -23.17
N PHE A 7 -4.44 -61.38 -22.11
CA PHE A 7 -5.18 -60.12 -22.05
C PHE A 7 -4.21 -59.00 -21.72
N VAL A 8 -4.01 -58.06 -22.62
CA VAL A 8 -3.28 -56.81 -22.40
C VAL A 8 -4.28 -55.77 -21.89
N THR A 9 -4.24 -55.43 -20.62
CA THR A 9 -5.05 -54.36 -20.03
C THR A 9 -4.32 -53.03 -20.25
N LEU A 10 -4.81 -52.18 -21.16
CA LEU A 10 -4.34 -50.80 -21.33
C LEU A 10 -4.93 -49.95 -20.20
N LEU A 11 -4.05 -49.48 -19.32
CA LEU A 11 -4.38 -48.52 -18.27
C LEU A 11 -4.33 -47.09 -18.87
N PHE A 12 -5.47 -46.48 -19.13
CA PHE A 12 -5.56 -45.09 -19.50
C PHE A 12 -5.40 -44.21 -18.23
N ILE A 13 -4.21 -43.64 -18.04
CA ILE A 13 -3.98 -42.62 -17.03
C ILE A 13 -4.44 -41.26 -17.65
N SER A 14 -5.64 -40.82 -17.28
CA SER A 14 -6.10 -39.46 -17.59
C SER A 14 -5.38 -38.46 -16.69
N LEU A 15 -4.40 -37.73 -17.21
CA LEU A 15 -3.79 -36.58 -16.58
C LEU A 15 -4.84 -35.45 -16.49
N LEU A 16 -5.47 -35.27 -15.34
CA LEU A 16 -6.24 -34.06 -15.02
C LEU A 16 -5.25 -32.92 -14.84
N ILE A 17 -4.97 -32.18 -15.91
CA ILE A 17 -4.29 -30.89 -15.85
C ILE A 17 -5.30 -29.92 -15.24
N SER A 18 -5.19 -29.72 -13.93
CA SER A 18 -5.86 -28.61 -13.23
C SER A 18 -5.24 -27.32 -13.76
N SER A 19 -5.77 -26.75 -14.83
CA SER A 19 -5.49 -25.38 -15.22
C SER A 19 -6.07 -24.49 -14.12
N THR A 20 -5.23 -24.00 -13.24
CA THR A 20 -5.55 -22.83 -12.38
C THR A 20 -5.74 -21.66 -13.36
N GLY A 21 -6.95 -21.52 -13.86
CA GLY A 21 -7.33 -20.38 -14.68
C GLY A 21 -7.19 -19.14 -13.80
N PHE A 22 -6.12 -18.37 -14.01
CA PHE A 22 -6.09 -16.99 -13.59
C PHE A 22 -7.28 -16.31 -14.26
N SER A 23 -8.34 -16.07 -13.49
CA SER A 23 -9.47 -15.28 -13.98
C SER A 23 -8.92 -13.91 -14.36
N GLN A 24 -8.82 -13.65 -15.65
CA GLN A 24 -8.36 -12.36 -16.16
C GLN A 24 -9.32 -11.29 -15.63
N LYS A 25 -8.81 -10.40 -14.78
CA LYS A 25 -9.60 -9.31 -14.21
C LYS A 25 -10.17 -8.47 -15.36
N LYS A 26 -11.46 -8.18 -15.30
CA LYS A 26 -12.15 -7.45 -16.37
C LYS A 26 -11.90 -5.95 -16.20
N THR A 27 -11.38 -5.30 -17.21
CA THR A 27 -11.18 -3.85 -17.23
C THR A 27 -12.51 -3.09 -17.22
N ASP A 28 -12.60 -2.07 -16.34
CA ASP A 28 -13.69 -1.10 -16.39
C ASP A 28 -13.37 0.02 -17.38
N MET A 29 -13.67 -0.22 -18.67
CA MET A 29 -13.35 0.69 -19.77
C MET A 29 -13.99 2.08 -19.62
N LYS A 30 -15.15 2.19 -18.95
CA LYS A 30 -15.82 3.48 -18.74
C LYS A 30 -15.08 4.32 -17.69
N LEU A 31 -14.65 3.66 -16.62
CA LEU A 31 -13.86 4.31 -15.56
C LEU A 31 -12.46 4.66 -16.07
N GLU A 32 -11.83 3.73 -16.81
CA GLU A 32 -10.50 3.94 -17.39
C GLU A 32 -10.43 5.21 -18.25
N LYS A 33 -11.38 5.40 -19.16
CA LYS A 33 -11.46 6.61 -19.99
C LYS A 33 -11.54 7.90 -19.18
N LYS A 34 -12.27 7.88 -18.05
CA LYS A 34 -12.39 9.05 -17.18
C LYS A 34 -11.09 9.33 -16.43
N LEU A 35 -10.43 8.30 -15.91
CA LEU A 35 -9.15 8.41 -15.21
C LEU A 35 -8.02 8.82 -16.16
N GLN A 36 -8.02 8.30 -17.39
CA GLN A 36 -7.01 8.64 -18.41
C GLN A 36 -6.92 10.15 -18.64
N VAL A 37 -8.07 10.84 -18.71
CA VAL A 37 -8.10 12.32 -18.87
C VAL A 37 -7.37 13.02 -17.74
N LEU A 38 -7.53 12.58 -16.50
CA LEU A 38 -6.85 13.15 -15.34
C LEU A 38 -5.33 12.86 -15.38
N ILE A 39 -4.97 11.64 -15.77
CA ILE A 39 -3.56 11.22 -15.84
C ILE A 39 -2.83 11.96 -16.96
N ASP A 40 -3.45 12.12 -18.12
CA ASP A 40 -2.84 12.78 -19.28
C ASP A 40 -2.63 14.30 -19.06
N SER A 41 -3.40 14.91 -18.17
CA SER A 41 -3.25 16.33 -17.82
C SER A 41 -2.12 16.63 -16.85
N PHE A 42 -1.49 15.61 -16.26
CA PHE A 42 -0.48 15.79 -15.22
C PHE A 42 0.92 16.11 -15.79
N HIS A 43 1.59 17.12 -15.25
CA HIS A 43 2.93 17.52 -15.66
C HIS A 43 4.03 16.70 -14.94
N GLY A 44 4.17 15.44 -15.33
CA GLY A 44 5.08 14.46 -14.80
C GLY A 44 4.75 13.07 -15.33
N THR A 45 5.03 12.05 -14.54
CA THR A 45 4.59 10.68 -14.82
C THR A 45 3.63 10.27 -13.71
N ALA A 46 2.39 9.96 -14.05
CA ALA A 46 1.41 9.43 -13.09
C ALA A 46 1.01 8.00 -13.44
N GLY A 47 0.71 7.21 -12.41
CA GLY A 47 0.18 5.86 -12.54
C GLY A 47 -0.92 5.62 -11.53
N VAL A 48 -1.97 4.92 -11.95
CA VAL A 48 -3.10 4.57 -11.09
C VAL A 48 -3.51 3.12 -11.30
N TYR A 49 -3.78 2.45 -10.21
CA TYR A 49 -4.46 1.15 -10.21
C TYR A 49 -5.70 1.23 -9.32
N VAL A 50 -6.81 0.73 -9.83
CA VAL A 50 -8.09 0.65 -9.11
C VAL A 50 -8.62 -0.76 -9.20
N LEU A 51 -9.12 -1.30 -8.09
CA LEU A 51 -9.81 -2.59 -8.06
C LEU A 51 -11.09 -2.47 -7.23
N ASN A 52 -12.22 -2.76 -7.85
CA ASN A 52 -13.48 -2.93 -7.14
C ASN A 52 -13.54 -4.38 -6.62
N LEU A 53 -13.51 -4.54 -5.30
CA LEU A 53 -13.42 -5.85 -4.66
C LEU A 53 -14.71 -6.68 -4.79
N LYS A 54 -15.85 -6.02 -4.97
CA LYS A 54 -17.15 -6.69 -5.15
C LYS A 54 -17.29 -7.29 -6.54
N THR A 55 -16.86 -6.56 -7.58
CA THR A 55 -17.07 -6.97 -8.98
C THR A 55 -15.84 -7.60 -9.62
N GLY A 56 -14.66 -7.45 -9.01
CA GLY A 56 -13.38 -7.84 -9.56
C GLY A 56 -12.92 -7.00 -10.76
N LYS A 57 -13.65 -5.93 -11.13
CA LYS A 57 -13.24 -5.04 -12.22
C LYS A 57 -12.08 -4.15 -11.80
N GLU A 58 -11.15 -3.91 -12.72
CA GLU A 58 -9.98 -3.07 -12.48
C GLU A 58 -9.80 -1.97 -13.52
N VAL A 59 -9.03 -0.95 -13.16
CA VAL A 59 -8.39 0.00 -14.07
C VAL A 59 -6.90 0.02 -13.80
N ALA A 60 -6.09 0.03 -14.85
CA ALA A 60 -4.64 -0.09 -14.77
C ALA A 60 -3.96 0.87 -15.76
N ILE A 61 -3.66 2.09 -15.33
CA ILE A 61 -2.94 3.10 -16.12
C ILE A 61 -1.54 3.25 -15.53
N ASN A 62 -0.50 2.94 -16.30
CA ASN A 62 0.89 2.88 -15.80
C ASN A 62 1.04 2.03 -14.51
N ALA A 63 0.13 1.07 -14.31
CA ALA A 63 -0.05 0.35 -13.05
C ALA A 63 1.12 -0.57 -12.70
N ASP A 64 1.94 -0.95 -13.68
CA ASP A 64 3.13 -1.80 -13.53
C ASP A 64 4.44 -1.01 -13.68
N THR A 65 4.34 0.31 -13.82
CA THR A 65 5.49 1.22 -13.79
C THR A 65 6.00 1.36 -12.36
N ILE A 66 7.32 1.35 -12.19
CA ILE A 66 7.98 1.54 -10.88
C ILE A 66 7.97 3.01 -10.50
N PHE A 67 7.51 3.30 -9.27
CA PHE A 67 7.51 4.61 -8.64
C PHE A 67 8.28 4.58 -7.31
N PRO A 68 8.90 5.70 -6.89
CA PRO A 68 9.35 5.88 -5.53
C PRO A 68 8.19 5.76 -4.54
N THR A 69 8.44 5.13 -3.39
CA THR A 69 7.40 4.96 -2.37
C THR A 69 7.33 6.11 -1.38
N ALA A 70 8.47 6.78 -1.12
CA ALA A 70 8.57 7.60 0.09
C ALA A 70 7.97 6.84 1.29
N SER A 71 7.08 7.45 2.07
CA SER A 71 6.50 6.83 3.27
C SER A 71 5.47 5.71 3.02
N ILE A 72 5.08 5.43 1.79
CA ILE A 72 4.26 4.24 1.47
C ILE A 72 5.00 2.95 1.84
N ILE A 73 6.33 2.96 1.82
CA ILE A 73 7.15 1.81 2.21
C ILE A 73 6.86 1.32 3.64
N LYS A 74 6.23 2.14 4.47
CA LYS A 74 5.83 1.78 5.82
C LYS A 74 4.73 0.70 5.86
N ILE A 75 3.99 0.48 4.75
CA ILE A 75 3.08 -0.67 4.63
C ILE A 75 3.86 -1.99 4.57
N PRO A 76 4.85 -2.20 3.70
CA PRO A 76 5.72 -3.37 3.79
C PRO A 76 6.46 -3.52 5.12
N ILE A 77 6.91 -2.42 5.75
CA ILE A 77 7.53 -2.47 7.08
C ILE A 77 6.52 -2.96 8.13
N LEU A 78 5.27 -2.50 8.06
CA LEU A 78 4.18 -2.96 8.92
C LEU A 78 3.98 -4.48 8.79
N VAL A 79 3.93 -4.99 7.57
CA VAL A 79 3.83 -6.44 7.33
C VAL A 79 5.04 -7.18 7.91
N GLY A 80 6.25 -6.65 7.71
CA GLY A 80 7.47 -7.27 8.24
C GLY A 80 7.50 -7.36 9.76
N ILE A 81 7.09 -6.29 10.48
CA ILE A 81 7.07 -6.32 11.94
C ILE A 81 5.95 -7.22 12.47
N PHE A 82 4.78 -7.26 11.82
CA PHE A 82 3.72 -8.19 12.19
C PHE A 82 4.10 -9.64 11.91
N ASN A 83 4.89 -9.93 10.89
CA ASN A 83 5.44 -11.28 10.65
C ASN A 83 6.34 -11.73 11.82
N LYS A 84 7.12 -10.82 12.42
CA LYS A 84 7.94 -11.10 13.61
C LYS A 84 7.10 -11.29 14.89
N ILE A 85 6.00 -10.54 15.01
CA ILE A 85 5.07 -10.71 16.13
C ILE A 85 4.34 -12.04 16.02
N ASP A 86 3.83 -12.38 14.85
CA ASP A 86 3.08 -13.62 14.60
C ASP A 86 3.95 -14.87 14.79
N SER A 87 5.24 -14.80 14.45
CA SER A 87 6.22 -15.87 14.70
C SER A 87 6.64 -16.00 16.18
N GLY A 88 6.20 -15.09 17.06
CA GLY A 88 6.54 -15.09 18.48
C GLY A 88 7.92 -14.52 18.81
N GLU A 89 8.62 -13.91 17.84
CA GLU A 89 9.91 -13.25 18.09
C GLU A 89 9.76 -11.99 18.94
N PHE A 90 8.62 -11.28 18.77
CA PHE A 90 8.21 -10.16 19.63
C PHE A 90 6.77 -10.31 20.06
N THR A 91 6.41 -9.63 21.17
CA THR A 91 5.01 -9.41 21.53
C THR A 91 4.56 -8.03 21.04
N TYR A 92 3.28 -7.86 20.75
CA TYR A 92 2.72 -6.57 20.33
C TYR A 92 2.93 -5.47 21.38
N HIS A 93 2.92 -5.85 22.66
CA HIS A 93 3.21 -5.00 23.82
C HIS A 93 4.65 -5.10 24.31
N GLN A 94 5.58 -5.54 23.44
CA GLN A 94 7.01 -5.63 23.78
C GLN A 94 7.53 -4.30 24.31
N PRO A 95 8.07 -4.24 25.55
CA PRO A 95 8.71 -3.04 26.07
C PRO A 95 9.96 -2.70 25.26
N LEU A 96 10.09 -1.44 24.91
CA LEU A 96 11.21 -0.86 24.18
C LEU A 96 11.73 0.37 24.89
N ILE A 97 13.01 0.70 24.70
CA ILE A 97 13.65 1.93 25.21
C ILE A 97 14.09 2.76 24.01
N TYR A 98 13.52 3.94 23.87
CA TYR A 98 13.94 4.91 22.87
C TYR A 98 15.27 5.53 23.29
N LEU A 99 16.19 5.69 22.33
CA LEU A 99 17.46 6.37 22.51
C LEU A 99 17.56 7.53 21.50
N ASP A 100 18.08 8.67 21.91
CA ASP A 100 18.28 9.84 21.05
C ASP A 100 19.08 9.51 19.77
N SER A 101 20.02 8.55 19.86
CA SER A 101 20.78 8.07 18.71
C SER A 101 19.93 7.40 17.62
N MET A 102 18.68 7.09 17.91
CA MET A 102 17.71 6.52 16.96
C MET A 102 16.90 7.60 16.24
N ALA A 103 16.99 8.86 16.67
CA ALA A 103 16.22 9.95 16.09
C ALA A 103 16.49 10.08 14.59
N HIS A 104 15.43 10.20 13.82
CA HIS A 104 15.46 10.38 12.38
C HIS A 104 14.49 11.49 12.00
N GLY A 105 15.04 12.58 11.47
CA GLY A 105 14.29 13.79 11.14
C GLY A 105 13.21 13.60 10.07
N GLY A 106 12.40 14.62 9.91
CA GLY A 106 11.28 14.69 8.99
C GLY A 106 9.94 14.45 9.69
N SER A 107 9.06 13.63 9.10
CA SER A 107 7.72 13.40 9.66
C SER A 107 7.78 12.61 10.96
N GLY A 108 6.90 12.96 11.90
CA GLY A 108 6.64 12.22 13.13
C GLY A 108 7.04 12.93 14.39
N LEU A 109 6.70 12.32 15.52
CA LEU A 109 6.80 12.87 16.87
C LEU A 109 7.92 12.22 17.68
N MET A 110 8.29 10.96 17.38
CA MET A 110 9.23 10.18 18.19
C MET A 110 10.63 10.80 18.25
N GLN A 111 11.04 11.54 17.22
CA GLN A 111 12.30 12.28 17.21
C GLN A 111 12.46 13.31 18.35
N TYR A 112 11.34 13.71 18.99
CA TYR A 112 11.30 14.67 20.09
C TYR A 112 11.10 14.00 21.46
N PHE A 113 11.08 12.67 21.50
CA PHE A 113 11.01 11.95 22.77
C PHE A 113 12.30 12.14 23.56
N LYS A 114 12.18 12.15 24.88
CA LYS A 114 13.33 12.22 25.76
C LYS A 114 14.12 10.91 25.68
N ASP A 115 15.45 11.00 25.70
CA ASP A 115 16.32 9.82 25.79
C ASP A 115 15.90 8.89 26.93
N SER A 116 16.03 7.58 26.68
CA SER A 116 15.65 6.52 27.60
C SER A 116 14.13 6.45 27.92
N THR A 117 13.27 7.09 27.11
CA THR A 117 11.81 6.93 27.22
C THR A 117 11.42 5.47 26.97
N ARG A 118 10.63 4.91 27.90
CA ARG A 118 10.03 3.58 27.73
C ARG A 118 8.75 3.70 26.94
N ILE A 119 8.62 2.86 25.92
CA ILE A 119 7.40 2.72 25.11
C ILE A 119 7.13 1.23 24.87
N GLU A 120 6.00 0.92 24.28
CA GLU A 120 5.72 -0.41 23.75
C GLU A 120 5.89 -0.45 22.23
N LEU A 121 6.13 -1.64 21.65
CA LEU A 121 6.28 -1.82 20.21
C LEU A 121 5.04 -1.31 19.45
N ASN A 122 3.83 -1.54 19.96
CA ASN A 122 2.59 -1.02 19.38
C ASN A 122 2.59 0.52 19.25
N THR A 123 3.23 1.25 20.18
CA THR A 123 3.37 2.71 20.09
C THR A 123 4.20 3.10 18.88
N ALA A 124 5.33 2.42 18.66
CA ALA A 124 6.15 2.65 17.46
C ALA A 124 5.39 2.31 16.18
N ILE A 125 4.67 1.17 16.13
CA ILE A 125 3.84 0.77 15.00
C ILE A 125 2.76 1.83 14.72
N THR A 126 2.04 2.27 15.75
CA THR A 126 0.99 3.29 15.62
C THR A 126 1.54 4.60 15.08
N LEU A 127 2.64 5.11 15.64
CA LEU A 127 3.27 6.35 15.16
C LEU A 127 3.81 6.23 13.74
N MET A 128 4.41 5.09 13.40
CA MET A 128 4.89 4.80 12.05
C MET A 128 3.77 4.96 11.00
N ILE A 129 2.60 4.44 11.28
CA ILE A 129 1.49 4.44 10.32
C ILE A 129 0.68 5.73 10.42
N SER A 130 0.15 6.09 11.60
CA SER A 130 -0.77 7.22 11.77
C SER A 130 -0.11 8.56 11.46
N HIS A 131 1.05 8.84 12.05
CA HIS A 131 1.80 10.09 11.87
C HIS A 131 2.89 9.99 10.81
N SER A 132 3.01 8.83 10.17
CA SER A 132 4.10 8.59 9.21
C SER A 132 5.49 8.82 9.85
N ASP A 133 5.66 8.50 11.14
CA ASP A 133 6.86 8.77 11.92
C ASP A 133 8.08 8.04 11.35
N ASN A 134 9.12 8.80 11.03
CA ASN A 134 10.33 8.26 10.40
C ASN A 134 11.23 7.52 11.39
N THR A 135 11.31 8.00 12.64
CA THR A 135 12.07 7.32 13.70
C THR A 135 11.45 5.97 14.03
N ALA A 136 10.13 5.95 14.24
CA ALA A 136 9.37 4.73 14.46
C ALA A 136 9.51 3.74 13.30
N ALA A 137 9.45 4.25 12.07
CA ALA A 137 9.57 3.41 10.87
C ALA A 137 10.95 2.76 10.75
N ARG A 138 12.02 3.50 11.02
CA ARG A 138 13.38 2.95 11.01
C ARG A 138 13.60 1.92 12.11
N TRP A 139 12.97 2.14 13.26
CA TRP A 139 13.03 1.19 14.36
C TRP A 139 12.27 -0.10 14.02
N CYS A 140 11.01 0.02 13.54
CA CYS A 140 10.24 -1.13 13.09
C CYS A 140 10.92 -1.88 11.93
N GLU A 141 11.51 -1.17 10.95
CA GLU A 141 12.30 -1.76 9.86
C GLU A 141 13.44 -2.63 10.42
N LYS A 142 14.21 -2.08 11.39
CA LYS A 142 15.32 -2.81 12.03
C LYS A 142 14.82 -4.07 12.76
N LEU A 143 13.75 -3.93 13.56
CA LEU A 143 13.15 -5.05 14.30
C LEU A 143 12.56 -6.10 13.36
N ALA A 144 12.04 -5.71 12.20
CA ALA A 144 11.53 -6.63 11.17
C ALA A 144 12.65 -7.41 10.44
N GLY A 145 13.92 -7.19 10.77
CA GLY A 145 15.08 -7.81 10.10
C GLY A 145 15.61 -7.03 8.91
N GLY A 146 15.26 -5.75 8.82
CA GLY A 146 15.71 -4.84 7.76
C GLY A 146 15.13 -5.12 6.38
N GLY A 147 15.63 -4.38 5.39
CA GLY A 147 15.15 -4.52 4.02
C GLY A 147 15.34 -5.91 3.42
N VAL A 148 16.36 -6.68 3.87
CA VAL A 148 16.60 -8.04 3.38
C VAL A 148 15.43 -8.96 3.74
N ALA A 149 15.03 -9.01 5.01
CA ALA A 149 13.95 -9.90 5.46
C ALA A 149 12.59 -9.47 4.89
N ILE A 150 12.32 -8.17 4.87
CA ILE A 150 11.06 -7.63 4.32
C ILE A 150 10.98 -7.91 2.81
N ASN A 151 12.06 -7.71 2.06
CA ASN A 151 12.10 -7.99 0.62
C ASN A 151 11.97 -9.47 0.30
N ALA A 152 12.51 -10.37 1.15
CA ALA A 152 12.31 -11.80 1.02
C ALA A 152 10.82 -12.14 1.19
N TRP A 153 10.18 -11.64 2.26
CA TRP A 153 8.74 -11.85 2.46
C TRP A 153 7.91 -11.36 1.25
N LEU A 154 8.21 -10.17 0.74
CA LEU A 154 7.53 -9.61 -0.43
C LEU A 154 7.69 -10.51 -1.67
N ALA A 155 8.90 -11.03 -1.92
CA ALA A 155 9.18 -11.92 -3.05
C ALA A 155 8.41 -13.23 -2.93
N ASP A 156 8.41 -13.85 -1.74
CA ASP A 156 7.71 -15.11 -1.45
C ASP A 156 6.19 -14.99 -1.60
N HIS A 157 5.65 -13.75 -1.48
CA HIS A 157 4.22 -13.46 -1.64
C HIS A 157 3.88 -12.84 -3.01
N GLY A 158 4.78 -12.95 -3.99
CA GLY A 158 4.52 -12.58 -5.39
C GLY A 158 4.73 -11.10 -5.73
N PHE A 159 5.22 -10.28 -4.79
CA PHE A 159 5.56 -8.87 -5.07
C PHE A 159 6.96 -8.78 -5.67
N GLN A 160 7.06 -8.54 -6.97
CA GLN A 160 8.35 -8.54 -7.68
C GLN A 160 9.01 -7.16 -7.74
N SER A 161 8.24 -6.09 -7.72
CA SER A 161 8.68 -4.71 -7.90
C SER A 161 8.73 -3.90 -6.60
N THR A 162 7.93 -4.28 -5.60
CA THR A 162 7.91 -3.60 -4.29
C THR A 162 9.10 -4.02 -3.46
N ARG A 163 9.98 -3.05 -3.13
CA ARG A 163 11.23 -3.32 -2.39
C ARG A 163 11.61 -2.15 -1.50
N LEU A 164 12.14 -2.48 -0.33
CA LEU A 164 12.97 -1.57 0.45
C LEU A 164 14.33 -1.46 -0.21
N ASN A 165 14.81 -0.23 -0.41
CA ASN A 165 16.09 0.05 -1.09
C ASN A 165 17.15 0.57 -0.12
N SER A 166 16.89 1.67 0.59
CA SER A 166 17.87 2.27 1.50
C SER A 166 18.29 1.27 2.57
N ARG A 167 19.59 1.19 2.86
CA ARG A 167 20.18 0.29 3.86
C ARG A 167 19.95 -1.19 3.59
N THR A 168 19.58 -1.54 2.38
CA THR A 168 19.42 -2.93 1.95
C THR A 168 20.60 -3.29 1.05
N PRO A 169 21.41 -4.29 1.38
CA PRO A 169 22.55 -4.72 0.57
C PRO A 169 22.13 -5.01 -0.88
N ASN A 170 22.99 -4.65 -1.83
CA ASN A 170 22.80 -4.81 -3.28
C ASN A 170 21.59 -4.02 -3.85
N ARG A 171 21.17 -2.95 -3.14
CA ARG A 171 20.09 -2.06 -3.58
C ARG A 171 20.52 -0.60 -3.72
N GLU A 172 21.84 -0.32 -3.72
CA GLU A 172 22.40 1.03 -3.70
C GLU A 172 21.94 1.85 -4.90
N GLN A 173 22.00 1.30 -6.12
CA GLN A 173 21.51 1.96 -7.34
C GLN A 173 20.01 2.23 -7.32
N ALA A 174 19.25 1.28 -6.77
CA ALA A 174 17.81 1.47 -6.60
C ALA A 174 17.50 2.52 -5.52
N ALA A 175 18.29 2.59 -4.45
CA ALA A 175 18.18 3.61 -3.42
C ALA A 175 18.48 5.01 -3.96
N GLU A 176 19.49 5.15 -4.82
CA GLU A 176 19.80 6.42 -5.49
C GLU A 176 18.62 6.88 -6.38
N LYS A 177 18.02 5.95 -7.14
CA LYS A 177 16.98 6.26 -8.10
C LYS A 177 15.60 6.46 -7.46
N PHE A 178 15.25 5.67 -6.45
CA PHE A 178 13.90 5.59 -5.88
C PHE A 178 13.84 5.91 -4.38
N GLY A 179 14.96 6.26 -3.77
CA GLY A 179 15.02 6.57 -2.34
C GLY A 179 14.81 5.35 -1.44
N TRP A 180 14.03 5.53 -0.38
CA TRP A 180 13.81 4.51 0.66
C TRP A 180 13.24 3.20 0.12
N GLY A 181 12.33 3.28 -0.84
CA GLY A 181 11.76 2.11 -1.48
C GLY A 181 11.08 2.41 -2.81
N GLN A 182 10.68 1.35 -3.46
CA GLN A 182 10.01 1.37 -4.76
C GLN A 182 8.80 0.44 -4.77
N THR A 183 7.82 0.73 -5.62
CA THR A 183 6.64 -0.11 -5.85
C THR A 183 6.02 0.17 -7.20
N THR A 184 5.02 -0.63 -7.58
CA THR A 184 4.10 -0.32 -8.66
C THR A 184 2.70 -0.04 -8.08
N PRO A 185 1.85 0.75 -8.77
CA PRO A 185 0.47 0.97 -8.32
C PRO A 185 -0.31 -0.32 -8.07
N ARG A 186 -0.17 -1.30 -8.95
CA ARG A 186 -0.83 -2.61 -8.82
C ARG A 186 -0.36 -3.37 -7.58
N GLU A 187 0.93 -3.47 -7.37
CA GLU A 187 1.45 -4.25 -6.24
C GLU A 187 1.08 -3.64 -4.90
N MET A 188 1.18 -2.32 -4.74
CA MET A 188 0.84 -1.68 -3.47
C MET A 188 -0.66 -1.78 -3.16
N ALA A 189 -1.53 -1.58 -4.16
CA ALA A 189 -2.95 -1.79 -3.97
C ALA A 189 -3.28 -3.25 -3.61
N ASN A 190 -2.64 -4.22 -4.27
CA ASN A 190 -2.83 -5.64 -3.94
C ASN A 190 -2.33 -5.99 -2.54
N LEU A 191 -1.25 -5.38 -2.05
CA LEU A 191 -0.79 -5.56 -0.68
C LEU A 191 -1.83 -5.06 0.34
N MET A 192 -2.45 -3.90 0.08
CA MET A 192 -3.54 -3.39 0.91
C MET A 192 -4.77 -4.31 0.89
N VAL A 193 -5.11 -4.89 -0.28
CA VAL A 193 -6.18 -5.89 -0.40
C VAL A 193 -5.83 -7.15 0.39
N MET A 194 -4.60 -7.63 0.30
CA MET A 194 -4.12 -8.80 1.04
C MET A 194 -4.25 -8.61 2.56
N ILE A 195 -3.93 -7.40 3.07
CA ILE A 195 -4.16 -7.03 4.47
C ILE A 195 -5.67 -7.04 4.79
N ARG A 196 -6.50 -6.39 3.96
CA ARG A 196 -7.95 -6.31 4.16
C ARG A 196 -8.64 -7.67 4.18
N GLU A 197 -8.13 -8.62 3.38
CA GLU A 197 -8.69 -9.97 3.25
C GLU A 197 -8.19 -10.96 4.32
N GLY A 198 -7.35 -10.51 5.26
CA GLY A 198 -6.81 -11.39 6.30
C GLY A 198 -5.70 -12.33 5.82
N LYS A 199 -5.07 -12.02 4.68
CA LYS A 199 -4.10 -12.91 4.00
C LYS A 199 -2.64 -12.46 4.12
N ALA A 200 -2.37 -11.31 4.72
CA ALA A 200 -1.02 -10.86 4.98
C ALA A 200 -0.59 -11.32 6.37
N VAL A 201 0.39 -12.22 6.46
CA VAL A 201 0.88 -12.87 7.68
C VAL A 201 -0.13 -13.87 8.27
N SER A 202 -1.09 -13.41 9.09
CA SER A 202 -2.21 -14.19 9.61
C SER A 202 -3.49 -13.33 9.59
N ALA A 203 -4.65 -13.95 9.80
CA ALA A 203 -5.92 -13.24 9.85
C ALA A 203 -5.93 -12.21 11.00
N ALA A 204 -5.40 -12.58 12.18
CA ALA A 204 -5.33 -11.70 13.35
C ALA A 204 -4.35 -10.53 13.12
N ALA A 205 -3.17 -10.80 12.58
CA ALA A 205 -2.19 -9.78 12.22
C ALA A 205 -2.76 -8.82 11.16
N SER A 206 -3.40 -9.35 10.14
CA SER A 206 -4.02 -8.57 9.07
C SER A 206 -5.13 -7.66 9.57
N GLU A 207 -6.00 -8.16 10.46
CA GLU A 207 -7.05 -7.34 11.08
C GLU A 207 -6.44 -6.17 11.86
N ARG A 208 -5.38 -6.42 12.64
CA ARG A 208 -4.73 -5.34 13.39
C ARG A 208 -4.05 -4.34 12.46
N MET A 209 -3.31 -4.80 11.46
CA MET A 209 -2.68 -3.93 10.45
C MET A 209 -3.72 -3.07 9.73
N TYR A 210 -4.88 -3.64 9.39
CA TYR A 210 -5.95 -2.89 8.74
C TYR A 210 -6.47 -1.76 9.65
N ARG A 211 -6.69 -2.04 10.95
CA ARG A 211 -7.10 -1.02 11.93
C ARG A 211 -6.05 0.08 12.05
N ASP A 212 -4.76 -0.24 12.06
CA ASP A 212 -3.70 0.78 12.09
C ASP A 212 -3.77 1.70 10.85
N LEU A 213 -4.04 1.14 9.66
CA LEU A 213 -4.19 1.89 8.41
C LEU A 213 -5.47 2.74 8.35
N THR A 214 -6.48 2.49 9.19
CA THR A 214 -7.70 3.32 9.25
C THR A 214 -7.58 4.52 10.20
N HIS A 215 -6.45 4.72 10.87
CA HIS A 215 -6.21 5.82 11.82
C HIS A 215 -5.11 6.75 11.32
N ILE A 216 -5.26 7.28 10.11
CA ILE A 216 -4.27 8.19 9.50
C ILE A 216 -4.53 9.62 9.95
N PHE A 217 -3.49 10.28 10.42
CA PHE A 217 -3.50 11.71 10.75
C PHE A 217 -3.49 12.58 9.48
N TRP A 218 -2.71 12.20 8.46
CA TRP A 218 -2.57 12.93 7.21
C TRP A 218 -3.70 12.53 6.25
N ASP A 219 -4.85 13.16 6.36
CA ASP A 219 -6.10 12.80 5.64
C ASP A 219 -6.55 13.80 4.58
N GLU A 220 -5.73 14.80 4.27
CA GLU A 220 -6.08 15.96 3.43
C GLU A 220 -5.89 15.76 1.91
N TYR A 221 -5.36 14.60 1.50
CA TYR A 221 -5.10 14.31 0.09
C TYR A 221 -6.24 13.47 -0.52
N ALA A 222 -5.94 12.29 -1.09
CA ALA A 222 -6.97 11.45 -1.67
C ALA A 222 -8.06 11.06 -0.65
N LEU A 223 -7.66 10.74 0.58
CA LEU A 223 -8.61 10.36 1.65
C LEU A 223 -9.63 11.46 1.94
N SER A 224 -9.27 12.74 1.81
CA SER A 224 -10.20 13.87 2.04
C SER A 224 -11.42 13.90 1.12
N GLN A 225 -11.44 13.08 0.07
CA GLN A 225 -12.54 12.99 -0.88
C GLN A 225 -13.48 11.81 -0.61
N ILE A 226 -13.26 11.12 0.51
CA ILE A 226 -14.16 10.09 1.04
C ILE A 226 -14.94 10.69 2.20
N PRO A 227 -16.26 10.42 2.32
CA PRO A 227 -17.04 10.93 3.45
C PRO A 227 -16.42 10.52 4.79
N PRO A 228 -16.32 11.43 5.79
CA PRO A 228 -15.63 11.15 7.05
C PRO A 228 -16.30 10.07 7.92
N TYR A 229 -17.54 9.70 7.61
CA TYR A 229 -18.28 8.62 8.25
C TYR A 229 -18.14 7.27 7.51
N VAL A 230 -17.37 7.22 6.42
CA VAL A 230 -17.03 5.99 5.70
C VAL A 230 -15.63 5.56 6.11
N GLN A 231 -15.50 4.35 6.62
CA GLN A 231 -14.19 3.83 7.00
C GLN A 231 -13.32 3.64 5.75
N ALA A 232 -12.10 4.14 5.83
CA ALA A 232 -11.10 3.93 4.79
C ALA A 232 -9.72 3.71 5.42
N ALA A 233 -8.99 2.75 4.89
CA ALA A 233 -7.58 2.56 5.20
C ALA A 233 -6.73 3.34 4.20
N SER A 234 -5.75 4.11 4.67
CA SER A 234 -4.90 4.92 3.80
C SER A 234 -3.46 4.91 4.27
N LYS A 235 -2.57 5.19 3.34
CA LYS A 235 -1.19 5.62 3.59
C LYS A 235 -0.72 6.49 2.43
N GLN A 236 -0.08 7.59 2.77
CA GLN A 236 0.53 8.52 1.81
C GLN A 236 2.05 8.46 1.87
N GLY A 237 2.68 8.90 0.80
CA GLY A 237 4.13 9.07 0.70
C GLY A 237 4.50 10.25 -0.18
N MET A 238 5.51 11.02 0.24
CA MET A 238 5.89 12.25 -0.45
C MET A 238 7.39 12.54 -0.36
N VAL A 239 7.93 12.96 -1.46
CA VAL A 239 9.19 13.68 -1.62
C VAL A 239 8.97 14.72 -2.71
N ASP A 240 9.93 15.65 -2.92
CA ASP A 240 9.71 16.81 -3.80
C ASP A 240 9.14 16.44 -5.18
N ALA A 241 9.78 15.53 -5.87
CA ALA A 241 9.42 15.13 -7.23
C ALA A 241 8.49 13.90 -7.33
N SER A 242 7.92 13.43 -6.21
CA SER A 242 7.05 12.25 -6.18
C SER A 242 6.04 12.32 -5.03
N ARG A 243 4.79 12.01 -5.35
CA ARG A 243 3.67 11.93 -4.40
C ARG A 243 2.90 10.65 -4.65
N SER A 244 2.41 10.03 -3.60
CA SER A 244 1.59 8.83 -3.73
C SER A 244 0.64 8.65 -2.56
N GLU A 245 -0.49 8.00 -2.81
CA GLU A 245 -1.41 7.58 -1.77
C GLU A 245 -2.13 6.29 -2.19
N GLY A 246 -2.18 5.33 -1.26
CA GLY A 246 -3.03 4.16 -1.37
C GLY A 246 -4.24 4.33 -0.46
N VAL A 247 -5.44 4.06 -0.97
CA VAL A 247 -6.69 4.14 -0.21
C VAL A 247 -7.54 2.90 -0.49
N LEU A 248 -7.98 2.23 0.55
CA LEU A 248 -8.99 1.18 0.49
C LEU A 248 -10.23 1.66 1.23
N VAL A 249 -11.35 1.73 0.52
CA VAL A 249 -12.60 2.30 1.00
C VAL A 249 -13.61 1.20 1.28
N ASN A 250 -14.17 1.17 2.49
CA ASN A 250 -15.32 0.32 2.83
C ASN A 250 -16.62 1.02 2.39
N ALA A 251 -16.84 1.05 1.08
CA ALA A 251 -17.94 1.77 0.49
C ALA A 251 -19.27 1.02 0.64
N PRO A 252 -20.41 1.72 0.79
CA PRO A 252 -21.71 1.09 1.04
C PRO A 252 -22.14 0.07 -0.01
N HIS A 253 -21.79 0.27 -1.27
CA HIS A 253 -22.17 -0.66 -2.36
C HIS A 253 -21.07 -1.66 -2.71
N GLY A 254 -19.94 -1.63 -2.01
CA GLY A 254 -18.84 -2.60 -2.14
C GLY A 254 -17.49 -1.95 -2.05
N ASP A 255 -16.58 -2.61 -1.32
CA ASP A 255 -15.22 -2.13 -1.10
C ASP A 255 -14.47 -1.95 -2.42
N TYR A 256 -13.65 -0.92 -2.48
CA TYR A 256 -12.70 -0.72 -3.56
C TYR A 256 -11.36 -0.20 -3.03
N VAL A 257 -10.31 -0.49 -3.75
CA VAL A 257 -8.96 0.03 -3.47
C VAL A 257 -8.46 0.79 -4.68
N PHE A 258 -7.68 1.83 -4.42
CA PHE A 258 -6.87 2.46 -5.44
C PHE A 258 -5.51 2.90 -4.90
N TYR A 259 -4.55 2.95 -5.79
CA TYR A 259 -3.25 3.54 -5.53
C TYR A 259 -2.91 4.51 -6.67
N ILE A 260 -2.63 5.74 -6.31
CA ILE A 260 -2.15 6.79 -7.21
C ILE A 260 -0.70 7.12 -6.86
N ALA A 261 0.16 7.18 -7.85
CA ALA A 261 1.55 7.57 -7.69
C ALA A 261 1.99 8.50 -8.82
N THR A 262 2.86 9.43 -8.46
CA THR A 262 3.51 10.34 -9.41
C THR A 262 5.02 10.32 -9.23
N LYS A 263 5.74 10.62 -10.30
CA LYS A 263 7.19 10.87 -10.31
C LYS A 263 7.55 11.89 -11.39
N ASN A 264 8.75 12.46 -11.30
CA ASN A 264 9.21 13.51 -12.19
C ASN A 264 8.27 14.74 -12.19
N ASN A 265 7.66 15.02 -11.04
CA ASN A 265 6.71 16.12 -10.88
C ASN A 265 7.38 17.45 -11.22
N LYS A 266 6.74 18.25 -12.07
CA LYS A 266 7.19 19.61 -12.36
C LYS A 266 6.86 20.55 -11.20
N ASP A 267 5.68 20.41 -10.60
CA ASP A 267 5.33 21.11 -9.38
C ASP A 267 5.86 20.34 -8.16
N GLN A 268 6.90 20.87 -7.52
CA GLN A 268 7.56 20.30 -6.35
C GLN A 268 7.25 21.10 -5.06
N ARG A 269 6.36 22.07 -5.12
CA ARG A 269 5.99 22.90 -3.98
C ARG A 269 5.34 22.08 -2.87
N TRP A 270 5.60 22.47 -1.64
CA TRP A 270 4.96 21.91 -0.45
C TRP A 270 3.80 22.84 -0.02
N VAL A 271 2.75 22.81 -0.81
CA VAL A 271 1.55 23.64 -0.62
C VAL A 271 0.29 22.79 -0.86
N PRO A 272 -0.85 23.16 -0.24
CA PRO A 272 -2.10 22.38 -0.38
C PRO A 272 -2.61 22.23 -1.82
N ASP A 273 -2.27 23.18 -2.71
CA ASP A 273 -2.65 23.19 -4.12
C ASP A 273 -1.60 22.59 -5.06
N ASN A 274 -0.60 21.86 -4.53
CA ASN A 274 0.36 21.12 -5.35
C ASN A 274 -0.37 20.21 -6.36
N GLU A 275 0.09 20.22 -7.62
CA GLU A 275 -0.57 19.54 -8.73
C GLU A 275 -0.79 18.04 -8.48
N ALA A 276 0.21 17.34 -7.91
CA ALA A 276 0.09 15.90 -7.63
C ALA A 276 -0.94 15.60 -6.53
N TRP A 277 -1.07 16.47 -5.52
CA TRP A 277 -2.11 16.36 -4.51
C TRP A 277 -3.50 16.69 -5.05
N GLN A 278 -3.59 17.66 -5.96
CA GLN A 278 -4.84 17.91 -6.68
C GLN A 278 -5.24 16.71 -7.54
N LEU A 279 -4.28 16.11 -8.25
CA LEU A 279 -4.54 14.88 -9.01
C LEU A 279 -5.06 13.76 -8.10
N ALA A 280 -4.42 13.52 -6.95
CA ALA A 280 -4.85 12.50 -6.00
C ALA A 280 -6.29 12.74 -5.50
N ARG A 281 -6.63 13.98 -5.14
CA ARG A 281 -8.00 14.38 -4.77
C ARG A 281 -8.99 14.17 -5.91
N ASN A 282 -8.64 14.59 -7.13
CA ASN A 282 -9.51 14.45 -8.30
C ASN A 282 -9.78 12.99 -8.65
N VAL A 283 -8.75 12.13 -8.59
CA VAL A 283 -8.91 10.67 -8.76
C VAL A 283 -9.84 10.10 -7.70
N SER A 284 -9.61 10.41 -6.42
CA SER A 284 -10.45 9.91 -5.32
C SER A 284 -11.89 10.39 -5.43
N SER A 285 -12.12 11.67 -5.70
CA SER A 285 -13.45 12.24 -5.92
C SER A 285 -14.18 11.58 -7.10
N LEU A 286 -13.46 11.35 -8.20
CA LEU A 286 -14.03 10.66 -9.37
C LEU A 286 -14.44 9.23 -9.00
N LEU A 287 -13.60 8.50 -8.26
CA LEU A 287 -13.87 7.12 -7.85
C LEU A 287 -15.07 7.04 -6.90
N TRP A 288 -15.13 7.92 -5.89
CA TRP A 288 -16.27 7.99 -4.99
C TRP A 288 -17.57 8.21 -5.74
N ASN A 289 -17.65 9.24 -6.60
CA ASN A 289 -18.83 9.54 -7.39
C ASN A 289 -19.17 8.46 -8.44
N TYR A 290 -18.19 7.68 -8.87
CA TYR A 290 -18.39 6.59 -9.82
C TYR A 290 -18.99 5.34 -9.15
N PHE A 291 -18.47 4.98 -7.96
CA PHE A 291 -18.92 3.79 -7.23
C PHE A 291 -20.15 4.05 -6.35
N GLU A 292 -20.31 5.30 -5.90
CA GLU A 292 -21.39 5.73 -5.02
C GLU A 292 -22.22 6.89 -5.62
N PRO A 293 -22.78 6.74 -6.84
CA PRO A 293 -23.39 7.84 -7.61
C PRO A 293 -24.62 8.45 -6.96
N HIS A 294 -25.27 7.74 -6.06
CA HIS A 294 -26.49 8.20 -5.38
C HIS A 294 -26.21 8.85 -4.02
N TYR A 295 -24.96 8.83 -3.56
CA TYR A 295 -24.61 9.37 -2.23
C TYR A 295 -24.53 10.90 -2.20
N GLY A 296 -24.24 11.55 -3.36
CA GLY A 296 -24.24 13.00 -3.52
C GLY A 296 -23.25 13.78 -2.62
N TRP A 297 -22.41 13.07 -1.84
CA TRP A 297 -21.48 13.70 -0.92
C TRP A 297 -20.28 14.31 -1.65
N LYS A 298 -19.86 15.46 -1.16
CA LYS A 298 -18.61 16.13 -1.53
C LYS A 298 -18.08 16.89 -0.33
N PRO A 299 -16.77 17.18 -0.25
CA PRO A 299 -16.22 18.01 0.81
C PRO A 299 -16.96 19.35 0.93
N ALA A 300 -17.16 19.82 2.16
CA ALA A 300 -17.83 21.09 2.41
C ALA A 300 -17.03 22.25 1.81
N THR A 301 -17.72 23.25 1.29
CA THR A 301 -17.09 24.49 0.81
C THR A 301 -16.31 25.15 1.95
N GLY A 302 -15.06 25.52 1.70
CA GLY A 302 -14.19 26.17 2.67
C GLY A 302 -13.36 25.19 3.53
N VAL A 303 -13.50 23.86 3.34
CA VAL A 303 -12.68 22.88 4.06
C VAL A 303 -11.19 23.00 3.71
N GLU A 304 -10.89 23.53 2.53
CA GLU A 304 -9.52 23.73 2.04
C GLU A 304 -8.67 24.65 2.94
N LYS A 305 -9.29 25.55 3.71
CA LYS A 305 -8.60 26.44 4.67
C LYS A 305 -8.03 25.70 5.89
N TYR A 306 -8.43 24.46 6.12
CA TYR A 306 -7.95 23.62 7.23
C TYR A 306 -6.89 22.58 6.78
N ARG A 307 -6.47 22.62 5.51
CA ARG A 307 -5.39 21.78 5.01
C ARG A 307 -4.04 22.30 5.48
N TYR A 308 -3.14 21.38 5.81
CA TYR A 308 -1.78 21.68 6.27
C TYR A 308 -0.85 22.08 5.13
#